data_bc1b90bdd26899cd0b73d12c3e79de2c
#
_entry.id   bc1b90bdd26899cd0b73d12c3e79de2c
#
_cell.length_a   1.000
_cell.length_b   1.000
_cell.length_c   1.000
_cell.angle_alpha   90.00
_cell.angle_beta   90.00
_cell.angle_gamma   90.00
#
_symmetry.space_group_name_H-M   'P 1'
#
loop_
_entity.id
_entity.type
_entity.pdbx_description
1 polymer ?
#
loop_
_entity_poly.entity_id
_entity_poly.type
_entity_poly.pdbx_seq_one_letter_code
_entity_poly.pdbx_strand_id
1 'polypeptide(L)'
;YEIREGPRVFVERIDIAGNERTLDEVIRREFTIVEGDAFNTAKLRRTRQRLQDLGFFSRVDINNTPGSANDRTIVSVNVEEQSTGELSIGAGFSSTAGVLTDIALRERNLLGRGQDLRVSTTLATKQQQIDLSFTDPYFLDRDVAAGFDVFVRTTDFSDRSSFEQSEVGFGLRTGYQMTEKLRHTARYRFTRDSIDDIQTDASDVVKAQEGTFTTSSIENDFFFDELDSKFEPTDGYSLSYSVDLAGFGGSEKFLRNEVGANYFVPLFGSSFIGSVGGEAGHLAPLDDDETRISERFFLGGSRLRGFEVGGVGPRDLVTDDPIGGTQYYRGSAEIGFPLGLP
;
A
#
# COMPACT_ATOMS: atom_id res chain seq x y z
N TYR A 1 18.37 -39.76 -23.36
CA TYR A 1 17.70 -38.80 -24.25
C TYR A 1 18.77 -38.06 -25.03
N GLU A 2 18.76 -38.14 -26.36
CA GLU A 2 19.55 -37.24 -27.21
C GLU A 2 18.75 -35.94 -27.41
N ILE A 3 19.27 -34.82 -26.92
CA ILE A 3 18.73 -33.50 -27.19
C ILE A 3 19.46 -32.94 -28.39
N ARG A 4 18.76 -32.77 -29.51
CA ARG A 4 19.28 -32.05 -30.68
C ARG A 4 18.84 -30.61 -30.60
N GLU A 5 19.80 -29.70 -30.44
CA GLU A 5 19.50 -28.27 -30.55
C GLU A 5 19.10 -27.94 -32.00
N GLY A 6 17.89 -27.39 -32.17
CA GLY A 6 17.43 -26.81 -33.42
C GLY A 6 18.03 -25.42 -33.66
N PRO A 7 17.88 -24.84 -34.86
CA PRO A 7 18.30 -23.48 -35.14
C PRO A 7 17.55 -22.50 -34.23
N ARG A 8 18.23 -21.43 -33.81
CA ARG A 8 17.61 -20.35 -33.03
C ARG A 8 16.54 -19.66 -33.88
N VAL A 9 15.36 -19.51 -33.36
CA VAL A 9 14.24 -18.78 -33.97
C VAL A 9 14.10 -17.43 -33.28
N PHE A 10 13.89 -16.38 -34.06
CA PHE A 10 13.75 -15.00 -33.53
C PHE A 10 12.32 -14.48 -33.70
N VAL A 11 11.87 -13.65 -32.80
CA VAL A 11 10.58 -12.99 -32.91
C VAL A 11 10.64 -11.94 -34.00
N GLU A 12 9.83 -12.10 -35.04
CA GLU A 12 9.75 -11.14 -36.15
C GLU A 12 8.90 -9.94 -35.77
N ARG A 13 7.71 -10.21 -35.22
CA ARG A 13 6.77 -9.19 -34.73
C ARG A 13 5.83 -9.79 -33.69
N ILE A 14 5.17 -8.89 -32.95
CA ILE A 14 4.15 -9.21 -31.97
C ILE A 14 2.85 -8.55 -32.42
N ASP A 15 1.86 -9.38 -32.81
CA ASP A 15 0.54 -8.96 -33.22
C ASP A 15 -0.43 -9.06 -32.03
N ILE A 16 -1.11 -7.98 -31.70
CA ILE A 16 -2.10 -7.90 -30.61
C ILE A 16 -3.47 -7.69 -31.22
N ALA A 17 -4.47 -8.42 -30.73
CA ALA A 17 -5.85 -8.33 -31.20
C ALA A 17 -6.84 -8.59 -30.04
N GLY A 18 -8.05 -8.05 -30.17
CA GLY A 18 -9.13 -8.19 -29.19
C GLY A 18 -9.14 -7.12 -28.08
N ASN A 19 -8.20 -6.19 -28.11
CA ASN A 19 -8.13 -5.05 -27.20
C ASN A 19 -8.89 -3.84 -27.78
N GLU A 20 -10.19 -3.78 -27.55
CA GLU A 20 -11.03 -2.70 -28.06
C GLU A 20 -10.95 -1.41 -27.22
N ARG A 21 -10.68 -1.55 -25.93
CA ARG A 21 -10.57 -0.46 -24.93
C ARG A 21 -9.15 -0.25 -24.46
N THR A 22 -8.45 -1.33 -24.13
CA THR A 22 -7.09 -1.29 -23.61
C THR A 22 -6.11 -0.92 -24.71
N LEU A 23 -5.28 0.09 -24.48
CA LEU A 23 -4.27 0.51 -25.45
C LEU A 23 -3.19 -0.57 -25.62
N ASP A 24 -2.66 -0.70 -26.84
CA ASP A 24 -1.61 -1.64 -27.19
C ASP A 24 -0.39 -1.54 -26.26
N GLU A 25 0.00 -0.32 -25.91
CA GLU A 25 1.13 -0.06 -25.00
C GLU A 25 0.97 -0.73 -23.63
N VAL A 26 -0.26 -0.82 -23.11
CA VAL A 26 -0.58 -1.47 -21.83
C VAL A 26 -0.31 -2.98 -21.91
N ILE A 27 -0.59 -3.60 -23.04
CA ILE A 27 -0.33 -5.00 -23.28
C ILE A 27 1.16 -5.22 -23.56
N ARG A 28 1.78 -4.37 -24.42
CA ARG A 28 3.19 -4.49 -24.83
C ARG A 28 4.17 -4.36 -23.67
N ARG A 29 3.90 -3.50 -22.69
CA ARG A 29 4.78 -3.32 -21.53
C ARG A 29 4.89 -4.56 -20.62
N GLU A 30 3.91 -5.47 -20.68
CA GLU A 30 3.94 -6.73 -19.93
C GLU A 30 4.84 -7.80 -20.59
N PHE A 31 5.30 -7.56 -21.81
CA PHE A 31 6.16 -8.49 -22.51
C PHE A 31 7.58 -8.43 -21.95
N THR A 32 8.15 -9.62 -21.70
CA THR A 32 9.56 -9.79 -21.34
C THR A 32 10.42 -10.16 -22.55
N ILE A 33 9.83 -10.16 -23.73
CA ILE A 33 10.46 -10.45 -25.03
C ILE A 33 10.02 -9.36 -26.01
N VAL A 34 10.93 -8.87 -26.82
CA VAL A 34 10.68 -7.86 -27.83
C VAL A 34 10.97 -8.40 -29.22
N GLU A 35 10.52 -7.69 -30.23
CA GLU A 35 10.80 -8.01 -31.64
C GLU A 35 12.31 -7.99 -31.90
N GLY A 36 12.80 -9.03 -32.52
CA GLY A 36 14.24 -9.27 -32.73
C GLY A 36 14.91 -10.19 -31.69
N ASP A 37 14.27 -10.42 -30.54
CA ASP A 37 14.77 -11.33 -29.51
C ASP A 37 14.70 -12.80 -29.96
N ALA A 38 15.56 -13.64 -29.37
CA ALA A 38 15.44 -15.09 -29.51
C ALA A 38 14.13 -15.56 -28.85
N PHE A 39 13.34 -16.33 -29.58
CA PHE A 39 12.07 -16.90 -29.13
C PHE A 39 12.27 -17.75 -27.89
N ASN A 40 11.45 -17.51 -26.87
CA ASN A 40 11.51 -18.20 -25.58
C ASN A 40 10.13 -18.45 -25.01
N THR A 41 9.71 -19.73 -24.99
CA THR A 41 8.40 -20.14 -24.49
C THR A 41 8.20 -19.83 -23.01
N ALA A 42 9.27 -19.85 -22.19
CA ALA A 42 9.15 -19.52 -20.77
C ALA A 42 8.87 -18.04 -20.58
N LYS A 43 9.48 -17.15 -21.37
CA LYS A 43 9.17 -15.72 -21.37
C LYS A 43 7.72 -15.47 -21.80
N LEU A 44 7.21 -16.15 -22.83
CA LEU A 44 5.81 -16.01 -23.25
C LEU A 44 4.81 -16.50 -22.19
N ARG A 45 5.14 -17.58 -21.47
CA ARG A 45 4.31 -18.03 -20.34
C ARG A 45 4.25 -16.98 -19.23
N ARG A 46 5.37 -16.34 -18.90
CA ARG A 46 5.42 -15.23 -17.94
C ARG A 46 4.60 -14.03 -18.41
N THR A 47 4.72 -13.67 -19.69
CA THR A 47 3.91 -12.61 -20.31
C THR A 47 2.42 -12.92 -20.18
N ARG A 48 1.99 -14.16 -20.50
CA ARG A 48 0.59 -14.56 -20.32
C ARG A 48 0.13 -14.39 -18.88
N GLN A 49 0.93 -14.84 -17.91
CA GLN A 49 0.60 -14.69 -16.50
C GLN A 49 0.48 -13.22 -16.10
N ARG A 50 1.42 -12.35 -16.50
CA ARG A 50 1.35 -10.91 -16.23
C ARG A 50 0.10 -10.28 -16.81
N LEU A 51 -0.27 -10.60 -18.05
CA LEU A 51 -1.50 -10.09 -18.67
C LEU A 51 -2.75 -10.57 -17.94
N GLN A 52 -2.77 -11.83 -17.47
CA GLN A 52 -3.87 -12.34 -16.65
C GLN A 52 -3.94 -11.64 -15.28
N ASP A 53 -2.79 -11.39 -14.66
CA ASP A 53 -2.67 -10.74 -13.35
C ASP A 53 -3.15 -9.27 -13.37
N LEU A 54 -3.15 -8.59 -14.54
CA LEU A 54 -3.76 -7.28 -14.68
C LEU A 54 -5.27 -7.29 -14.34
N GLY A 55 -5.94 -8.41 -14.61
CA GLY A 55 -7.38 -8.55 -14.42
C GLY A 55 -8.22 -7.75 -15.41
N PHE A 56 -7.65 -7.34 -16.56
CA PHE A 56 -8.36 -6.62 -17.61
C PHE A 56 -8.99 -7.55 -18.66
N PHE A 57 -8.53 -8.80 -18.68
CA PHE A 57 -8.88 -9.80 -19.68
C PHE A 57 -9.46 -11.05 -19.03
N SER A 58 -10.60 -11.50 -19.54
CA SER A 58 -11.20 -12.80 -19.18
C SER A 58 -10.43 -13.97 -19.79
N ARG A 59 -9.77 -13.71 -20.93
CA ARG A 59 -8.96 -14.70 -21.65
C ARG A 59 -7.75 -14.05 -22.30
N VAL A 60 -6.61 -14.77 -22.24
CA VAL A 60 -5.35 -14.38 -22.90
C VAL A 60 -4.78 -15.59 -23.61
N ASP A 61 -4.80 -15.57 -24.93
CA ASP A 61 -4.20 -16.61 -25.79
C ASP A 61 -2.95 -16.05 -26.46
N ILE A 62 -1.81 -16.67 -26.21
CA ILE A 62 -0.54 -16.35 -26.88
C ILE A 62 -0.12 -17.56 -27.69
N ASN A 63 -0.04 -17.37 -29.00
CA ASN A 63 0.36 -18.40 -29.97
C ASN A 63 1.54 -17.89 -30.78
N ASN A 64 2.24 -18.80 -31.43
CA ASN A 64 3.27 -18.46 -32.37
C ASN A 64 3.02 -19.14 -33.72
N THR A 65 3.28 -18.42 -34.80
CA THR A 65 3.15 -18.90 -36.19
C THR A 65 4.46 -18.67 -36.91
N PRO A 66 4.78 -19.48 -37.95
CA PRO A 66 5.97 -19.27 -38.79
C PRO A 66 5.99 -17.85 -39.34
N GLY A 67 7.13 -17.20 -39.32
CA GLY A 67 7.36 -15.88 -39.90
C GLY A 67 7.77 -15.94 -41.38
N SER A 68 8.38 -14.86 -41.88
CA SER A 68 8.77 -14.68 -43.24
C SER A 68 9.95 -15.59 -43.68
N ALA A 69 10.70 -16.13 -42.70
CA ALA A 69 11.82 -17.04 -42.88
C ALA A 69 11.79 -18.19 -41.89
N ASN A 70 12.56 -19.27 -42.14
CA ASN A 70 12.59 -20.46 -41.29
C ASN A 70 13.11 -20.21 -39.87
N ASP A 71 13.87 -19.13 -39.65
CA ASP A 71 14.42 -18.69 -38.39
C ASP A 71 13.60 -17.55 -37.75
N ARG A 72 12.39 -17.28 -38.26
CA ARG A 72 11.50 -16.24 -37.80
C ARG A 72 10.17 -16.80 -37.32
N THR A 73 9.61 -16.16 -36.28
CA THR A 73 8.26 -16.46 -35.76
C THR A 73 7.49 -15.19 -35.45
N ILE A 74 6.18 -15.22 -35.70
CA ILE A 74 5.27 -14.16 -35.33
C ILE A 74 4.57 -14.61 -34.02
N VAL A 75 4.56 -13.75 -33.03
CA VAL A 75 3.83 -13.98 -31.77
C VAL A 75 2.46 -13.29 -31.90
N SER A 76 1.39 -14.06 -31.86
CA SER A 76 0.01 -13.55 -31.91
C SER A 76 -0.60 -13.61 -30.53
N VAL A 77 -1.06 -12.47 -30.04
CA VAL A 77 -1.74 -12.32 -28.75
C VAL A 77 -3.19 -11.95 -29.00
N ASN A 78 -4.10 -12.81 -28.60
CA ASN A 78 -5.52 -12.55 -28.65
C ASN A 78 -6.04 -12.43 -27.22
N VAL A 79 -6.67 -11.31 -26.92
CA VAL A 79 -7.27 -11.04 -25.60
C VAL A 79 -8.79 -10.87 -25.73
N GLU A 80 -9.50 -11.26 -24.69
CA GLU A 80 -10.93 -10.96 -24.53
C GLU A 80 -11.05 -10.06 -23.30
N GLU A 81 -11.47 -8.82 -23.51
CA GLU A 81 -11.60 -7.85 -22.42
C GLU A 81 -12.76 -8.16 -21.50
N GLN A 82 -12.61 -7.81 -20.23
CA GLN A 82 -13.67 -7.86 -19.23
C GLN A 82 -13.86 -6.49 -18.56
N SER A 83 -14.92 -6.36 -17.76
CA SER A 83 -15.13 -5.14 -16.97
C SER A 83 -14.00 -4.97 -15.94
N THR A 84 -13.42 -3.78 -15.90
CA THR A 84 -12.37 -3.39 -14.98
C THR A 84 -12.87 -2.47 -13.86
N GLY A 85 -14.11 -2.01 -13.99
CA GLY A 85 -14.82 -1.24 -12.99
C GLY A 85 -15.46 -2.15 -11.93
N GLU A 86 -15.31 -1.75 -10.67
CA GLU A 86 -15.81 -2.46 -9.48
C GLU A 86 -16.55 -1.50 -8.56
N LEU A 87 -17.74 -1.87 -8.14
CA LEU A 87 -18.47 -1.21 -7.05
C LEU A 87 -18.54 -2.17 -5.86
N SER A 88 -17.97 -1.75 -4.73
CA SER A 88 -18.00 -2.50 -3.48
C SER A 88 -18.86 -1.76 -2.46
N ILE A 89 -19.74 -2.49 -1.78
CA ILE A 89 -20.55 -1.98 -0.67
C ILE A 89 -20.37 -2.94 0.49
N GLY A 90 -19.92 -2.42 1.62
CA GLY A 90 -19.68 -3.16 2.85
C GLY A 90 -20.42 -2.55 4.04
N ALA A 91 -20.76 -3.38 5.00
CA ALA A 91 -21.23 -2.94 6.30
C ALA A 91 -20.57 -3.77 7.40
N GLY A 92 -20.27 -3.16 8.53
CA GLY A 92 -19.57 -3.84 9.59
C GLY A 92 -19.67 -3.12 10.93
N PHE A 93 -18.93 -3.63 11.90
CA PHE A 93 -18.78 -3.03 13.21
C PHE A 93 -17.32 -2.95 13.60
N SER A 94 -16.90 -1.79 14.07
CA SER A 94 -15.57 -1.53 14.61
C SER A 94 -15.69 -1.14 16.08
N SER A 95 -14.86 -1.69 16.95
CA SER A 95 -14.80 -1.29 18.35
C SER A 95 -14.38 0.18 18.54
N THR A 96 -13.73 0.77 17.52
CA THR A 96 -13.24 2.15 17.57
C THR A 96 -14.13 3.15 16.84
N ALA A 97 -14.77 2.73 15.73
CA ALA A 97 -15.59 3.60 14.89
C ALA A 97 -17.10 3.34 15.02
N GLY A 98 -17.50 2.27 15.70
CA GLY A 98 -18.90 1.84 15.83
C GLY A 98 -19.40 1.09 14.60
N VAL A 99 -20.70 1.22 14.32
CA VAL A 99 -21.31 0.69 13.07
C VAL A 99 -20.77 1.50 11.89
N LEU A 100 -20.36 0.81 10.85
CA LEU A 100 -19.78 1.44 9.66
C LEU A 100 -20.39 0.90 8.37
N THR A 101 -20.36 1.74 7.35
CA THR A 101 -20.68 1.39 5.96
C THR A 101 -19.58 1.94 5.07
N ASP A 102 -19.07 1.08 4.20
CA ASP A 102 -18.07 1.43 3.20
C ASP A 102 -18.66 1.31 1.81
N ILE A 103 -18.44 2.31 0.97
CA ILE A 103 -18.78 2.30 -0.44
C ILE A 103 -17.52 2.65 -1.23
N ALA A 104 -17.11 1.81 -2.16
CA ALA A 104 -15.96 2.09 -3.01
C ALA A 104 -16.27 1.82 -4.48
N LEU A 105 -15.93 2.78 -5.32
CA LEU A 105 -15.89 2.65 -6.78
C LEU A 105 -14.42 2.62 -7.20
N ARG A 106 -14.04 1.63 -8.00
CA ARG A 106 -12.68 1.48 -8.53
C ARG A 106 -12.73 1.18 -10.02
N GLU A 107 -11.90 1.86 -10.79
CA GLU A 107 -11.63 1.54 -12.19
C GLU A 107 -10.12 1.28 -12.35
N ARG A 108 -9.77 0.04 -12.72
CA ARG A 108 -8.36 -0.41 -12.81
C ARG A 108 -7.71 -0.16 -14.15
N ASN A 109 -8.51 0.16 -15.16
CA ASN A 109 -8.04 0.42 -16.51
C ASN A 109 -8.68 1.70 -17.06
N LEU A 110 -8.51 2.80 -16.34
CA LEU A 110 -9.09 4.09 -16.67
C LEU A 110 -8.69 4.51 -18.10
N LEU A 111 -9.68 4.76 -18.93
CA LEU A 111 -9.53 5.14 -20.35
C LEU A 111 -8.65 4.15 -21.15
N GLY A 112 -8.55 2.89 -20.73
CA GLY A 112 -7.75 1.88 -21.42
C GLY A 112 -6.24 2.01 -21.21
N ARG A 113 -5.78 2.87 -20.29
CA ARG A 113 -4.36 3.17 -20.05
C ARG A 113 -3.72 2.33 -18.94
N GLY A 114 -4.48 1.41 -18.33
CA GLY A 114 -4.01 0.63 -17.18
C GLY A 114 -3.80 1.49 -15.94
N GLN A 115 -4.43 2.65 -15.86
CA GLN A 115 -4.40 3.55 -14.72
C GLN A 115 -5.50 3.16 -13.73
N ASP A 116 -5.23 3.25 -12.43
CA ASP A 116 -6.16 2.90 -11.35
C ASP A 116 -6.75 4.17 -10.74
N LEU A 117 -8.08 4.29 -10.76
CA LEU A 117 -8.82 5.34 -10.06
C LEU A 117 -9.73 4.70 -9.03
N ARG A 118 -9.65 5.16 -7.80
CA ARG A 118 -10.52 4.73 -6.71
C ARG A 118 -11.14 5.92 -6.01
N VAL A 119 -12.45 5.84 -5.78
CA VAL A 119 -13.19 6.75 -4.89
C VAL A 119 -13.83 5.89 -3.81
N SER A 120 -13.62 6.23 -2.56
CA SER A 120 -14.22 5.50 -1.43
C SER A 120 -14.79 6.45 -0.39
N THR A 121 -15.86 6.00 0.25
CA THR A 121 -16.52 6.70 1.34
C THR A 121 -16.77 5.72 2.47
N THR A 122 -16.28 6.06 3.67
CA THR A 122 -16.58 5.33 4.91
C THR A 122 -17.47 6.22 5.76
N LEU A 123 -18.65 5.71 6.12
CA LEU A 123 -19.58 6.35 7.04
C LEU A 123 -19.70 5.46 8.29
N ALA A 124 -19.18 5.93 9.40
CA ALA A 124 -19.23 5.24 10.67
C ALA A 124 -19.81 6.16 11.75
N THR A 125 -20.19 5.58 12.89
CA THR A 125 -20.76 6.33 14.01
C THR A 125 -19.82 7.45 14.52
N LYS A 126 -18.50 7.15 14.52
CA LYS A 126 -17.46 8.07 15.03
C LYS A 126 -16.44 8.47 13.97
N GLN A 127 -16.68 8.14 12.70
CA GLN A 127 -15.75 8.47 11.62
C GLN A 127 -16.50 8.67 10.31
N GLN A 128 -16.16 9.75 9.62
CA GLN A 128 -16.57 9.99 8.24
C GLN A 128 -15.31 10.22 7.41
N GLN A 129 -15.23 9.55 6.26
CA GLN A 129 -14.05 9.65 5.41
C GLN A 129 -14.45 9.56 3.94
N ILE A 130 -13.84 10.41 3.13
CA ILE A 130 -13.94 10.37 1.66
C ILE A 130 -12.51 10.38 1.12
N ASP A 131 -12.19 9.43 0.27
CA ASP A 131 -10.90 9.31 -0.38
C ASP A 131 -11.05 9.27 -1.90
N LEU A 132 -10.18 9.96 -2.60
CA LEU A 132 -9.93 9.86 -4.02
C LEU A 132 -8.47 9.49 -4.22
N SER A 133 -8.19 8.40 -4.91
CA SER A 133 -6.84 7.90 -5.19
C SER A 133 -6.70 7.59 -6.68
N PHE A 134 -5.65 8.11 -7.29
CA PHE A 134 -5.26 7.83 -8.67
C PHE A 134 -3.83 7.30 -8.71
N THR A 135 -3.59 6.26 -9.52
CA THR A 135 -2.26 5.70 -9.75
C THR A 135 -2.04 5.37 -11.21
N ASP A 136 -0.95 5.88 -11.77
CA ASP A 136 -0.38 5.42 -13.02
C ASP A 136 0.79 4.47 -12.69
N PRO A 137 0.69 3.17 -12.96
CA PRO A 137 1.76 2.20 -12.61
C PRO A 137 3.00 2.32 -13.50
N TYR A 138 2.89 2.97 -14.66
CA TYR A 138 3.99 3.16 -15.63
C TYR A 138 4.12 4.62 -16.05
N PHE A 139 4.32 5.48 -15.09
CA PHE A 139 4.38 6.92 -15.32
C PHE A 139 5.48 7.30 -16.31
N LEU A 140 5.09 8.02 -17.37
CA LEU A 140 5.95 8.38 -18.50
C LEU A 140 6.61 7.15 -19.16
N ASP A 141 5.87 6.06 -19.31
CA ASP A 141 6.30 4.80 -19.92
C ASP A 141 7.54 4.17 -19.24
N ARG A 142 7.72 4.46 -17.95
CA ARG A 142 8.78 3.89 -17.11
C ARG A 142 8.18 2.96 -16.07
N ASP A 143 8.96 2.01 -15.58
CA ASP A 143 8.61 1.14 -14.45
C ASP A 143 8.69 1.92 -13.12
N VAL A 144 7.91 2.99 -13.06
CA VAL A 144 7.76 3.88 -11.91
C VAL A 144 6.28 4.18 -11.75
N ALA A 145 5.70 3.76 -10.65
CA ALA A 145 4.35 4.14 -10.30
C ALA A 145 4.34 5.58 -9.80
N ALA A 146 3.39 6.38 -10.27
CA ALA A 146 3.12 7.72 -9.75
C ALA A 146 1.62 7.90 -9.51
N GLY A 147 1.26 8.69 -8.52
CA GLY A 147 -0.14 8.90 -8.19
C GLY A 147 -0.37 10.09 -7.28
N PHE A 148 -1.64 10.37 -7.07
CA PHE A 148 -2.06 11.36 -6.10
C PHE A 148 -3.24 10.85 -5.29
N ASP A 149 -3.38 11.39 -4.10
CA ASP A 149 -4.47 11.14 -3.17
C ASP A 149 -5.07 12.45 -2.71
N VAL A 150 -6.39 12.50 -2.56
CA VAL A 150 -7.11 13.60 -1.91
C VAL A 150 -8.07 12.98 -0.92
N PHE A 151 -8.10 13.50 0.29
CA PHE A 151 -8.96 12.94 1.33
C PHE A 151 -9.53 14.02 2.26
N VAL A 152 -10.69 13.68 2.81
CA VAL A 152 -11.34 14.41 3.90
C VAL A 152 -11.74 13.38 4.93
N ARG A 153 -11.34 13.59 6.18
CA ARG A 153 -11.67 12.71 7.30
C ARG A 153 -12.10 13.53 8.50
N THR A 154 -13.16 13.10 9.15
CA THR A 154 -13.55 13.58 10.47
C THR A 154 -13.63 12.38 11.39
N THR A 155 -13.02 12.47 12.57
CA THR A 155 -13.01 11.40 13.58
C THR A 155 -13.34 11.98 14.94
N ASP A 156 -14.35 11.43 15.56
CA ASP A 156 -14.74 11.72 16.94
C ASP A 156 -13.92 10.85 17.90
N PHE A 157 -13.05 11.51 18.66
CA PHE A 157 -12.23 10.90 19.71
C PHE A 157 -12.78 11.22 21.12
N SER A 158 -14.00 11.75 21.25
CA SER A 158 -14.56 12.22 22.52
C SER A 158 -14.51 11.17 23.64
N ASP A 159 -14.75 9.89 23.33
CA ASP A 159 -14.73 8.81 24.33
C ASP A 159 -13.31 8.38 24.76
N ARG A 160 -12.25 8.85 24.08
CA ARG A 160 -10.88 8.37 24.30
C ARG A 160 -9.86 9.45 24.59
N SER A 161 -10.04 10.61 23.98
CA SER A 161 -9.08 11.70 24.04
C SER A 161 -9.76 13.07 24.12
N SER A 162 -11.08 13.07 24.30
CA SER A 162 -11.88 14.25 24.64
C SER A 162 -11.91 15.36 23.58
N PHE A 163 -11.75 15.02 22.28
CA PHE A 163 -11.81 15.98 21.15
C PHE A 163 -12.36 15.37 19.87
N GLU A 164 -12.74 16.21 18.91
CA GLU A 164 -12.99 15.85 17.51
C GLU A 164 -11.83 16.34 16.61
N GLN A 165 -11.45 15.55 15.62
CA GLN A 165 -10.43 15.90 14.64
C GLN A 165 -11.01 15.86 13.23
N SER A 166 -10.84 16.94 12.48
CA SER A 166 -11.10 17.02 11.05
C SER A 166 -9.79 17.21 10.29
N GLU A 167 -9.57 16.37 9.28
CA GLU A 167 -8.37 16.36 8.45
C GLU A 167 -8.76 16.47 6.98
N VAL A 168 -8.16 17.42 6.27
CA VAL A 168 -8.26 17.56 4.81
C VAL A 168 -6.85 17.55 4.24
N GLY A 169 -6.61 16.74 3.23
CA GLY A 169 -5.27 16.65 2.69
C GLY A 169 -5.19 16.18 1.24
N PHE A 170 -4.02 16.38 0.68
CA PHE A 170 -3.62 15.77 -0.58
C PHE A 170 -2.20 15.21 -0.48
N GLY A 171 -1.92 14.20 -1.29
CA GLY A 171 -0.61 13.59 -1.42
C GLY A 171 -0.22 13.37 -2.86
N LEU A 172 1.07 13.46 -3.13
CA LEU A 172 1.70 12.99 -4.36
C LEU A 172 2.61 11.83 -3.99
N ARG A 173 2.53 10.72 -4.72
CA ARG A 173 3.37 9.57 -4.43
C ARG A 173 4.05 9.05 -5.68
N THR A 174 5.22 8.49 -5.49
CA THR A 174 5.94 7.73 -6.51
C THR A 174 6.57 6.51 -5.87
N GLY A 175 6.64 5.42 -6.62
CA GLY A 175 7.21 4.17 -6.12
C GLY A 175 7.85 3.38 -7.25
N TYR A 176 8.97 2.76 -6.95
CA TYR A 176 9.69 1.91 -7.91
C TYR A 176 10.48 0.83 -7.19
N GLN A 177 10.78 -0.23 -7.94
CA GLN A 177 11.60 -1.32 -7.47
C GLN A 177 13.08 -0.97 -7.68
N MET A 178 13.83 -0.74 -6.59
CA MET A 178 15.27 -0.46 -6.66
C MET A 178 16.07 -1.72 -7.03
N THR A 179 15.65 -2.85 -6.48
CA THR A 179 16.18 -4.18 -6.80
C THR A 179 15.03 -5.19 -6.77
N GLU A 180 15.26 -6.46 -7.12
CA GLU A 180 14.21 -7.49 -7.04
C GLU A 180 13.57 -7.63 -5.64
N LYS A 181 14.29 -7.23 -4.58
CA LYS A 181 13.89 -7.37 -3.18
C LYS A 181 13.65 -6.05 -2.46
N LEU A 182 14.13 -4.93 -2.99
CA LEU A 182 14.05 -3.62 -2.34
C LEU A 182 13.15 -2.67 -3.14
N ARG A 183 12.06 -2.24 -2.53
CA ARG A 183 11.15 -1.22 -3.04
C ARG A 183 11.34 0.09 -2.29
N HIS A 184 11.30 1.19 -3.03
CA HIS A 184 11.26 2.55 -2.50
C HIS A 184 9.95 3.22 -2.90
N THR A 185 9.34 3.93 -1.95
CA THR A 185 8.20 4.81 -2.18
C THR A 185 8.51 6.17 -1.59
N ALA A 186 8.35 7.23 -2.35
CA ALA A 186 8.40 8.60 -1.86
C ALA A 186 7.02 9.23 -1.94
N ARG A 187 6.64 9.95 -0.89
CA ARG A 187 5.35 10.63 -0.79
C ARG A 187 5.54 12.05 -0.28
N TYR A 188 5.01 13.02 -1.01
CA TYR A 188 4.75 14.34 -0.48
C TYR A 188 3.33 14.39 0.04
N ARG A 189 3.13 14.93 1.23
CA ARG A 189 1.81 15.08 1.85
C ARG A 189 1.63 16.50 2.37
N PHE A 190 0.46 17.07 2.11
CA PHE A 190 0.01 18.30 2.71
C PHE A 190 -1.33 18.05 3.39
N THR A 191 -1.42 18.32 4.67
CA THR A 191 -2.65 18.19 5.46
C THR A 191 -2.97 19.50 6.18
N ARG A 192 -4.25 19.71 6.36
CA ARG A 192 -4.80 20.69 7.26
C ARG A 192 -5.67 19.96 8.28
N ASP A 193 -5.25 20.02 9.53
CA ASP A 193 -5.87 19.38 10.65
C ASP A 193 -6.56 20.44 11.51
N SER A 194 -7.79 20.17 11.95
CA SER A 194 -8.52 20.96 12.95
C SER A 194 -8.87 20.05 14.12
N ILE A 195 -8.55 20.49 15.32
CA ILE A 195 -8.95 19.87 16.57
C ILE A 195 -9.97 20.81 17.23
N ASP A 196 -11.19 20.33 17.35
CA ASP A 196 -12.35 21.08 17.82
C ASP A 196 -13.15 20.24 18.85
N ASP A 197 -14.22 20.82 19.40
CA ASP A 197 -15.15 20.17 20.34
C ASP A 197 -14.47 19.50 21.54
N ILE A 198 -13.45 20.19 22.10
CA ILE A 198 -12.72 19.70 23.26
C ILE A 198 -13.61 19.73 24.50
N GLN A 199 -13.70 18.58 25.17
CA GLN A 199 -14.49 18.45 26.39
C GLN A 199 -13.92 19.32 27.52
N THR A 200 -14.78 19.83 28.38
CA THR A 200 -14.39 20.75 29.46
C THR A 200 -13.50 20.10 30.51
N ASP A 201 -13.61 18.79 30.67
CA ASP A 201 -12.82 17.95 31.58
C ASP A 201 -11.57 17.33 30.91
N ALA A 202 -11.31 17.63 29.65
CA ALA A 202 -10.08 17.22 28.96
C ALA A 202 -8.82 17.76 29.67
N SER A 203 -7.69 17.07 29.45
CA SER A 203 -6.38 17.49 29.95
C SER A 203 -5.95 18.86 29.38
N ASP A 204 -5.11 19.57 30.10
CA ASP A 204 -4.56 20.84 29.62
C ASP A 204 -3.71 20.65 28.37
N VAL A 205 -3.06 19.48 28.23
CA VAL A 205 -2.32 19.10 27.01
C VAL A 205 -3.24 19.01 25.81
N VAL A 206 -4.42 18.38 25.95
CA VAL A 206 -5.43 18.28 24.88
C VAL A 206 -6.03 19.66 24.59
N LYS A 207 -6.36 20.46 25.60
CA LYS A 207 -6.88 21.83 25.44
C LYS A 207 -5.90 22.74 24.69
N ALA A 208 -4.61 22.58 24.92
CA ALA A 208 -3.58 23.33 24.19
C ALA A 208 -3.46 22.94 22.70
N GLN A 209 -4.13 21.86 22.26
CA GLN A 209 -4.14 21.42 20.86
C GLN A 209 -5.28 22.02 20.03
N GLU A 210 -6.22 22.73 20.68
CA GLU A 210 -7.34 23.37 19.98
C GLU A 210 -6.86 24.28 18.85
N GLY A 211 -7.52 24.18 17.70
CA GLY A 211 -7.24 25.01 16.54
C GLY A 211 -6.88 24.23 15.28
N THR A 212 -6.40 24.98 14.29
CA THR A 212 -6.09 24.44 12.97
C THR A 212 -4.59 24.54 12.70
N PHE A 213 -4.00 23.45 12.21
CA PHE A 213 -2.60 23.39 11.81
C PHE A 213 -2.45 22.77 10.43
N THR A 214 -1.30 23.01 9.86
CA THR A 214 -0.94 22.47 8.54
C THR A 214 0.38 21.73 8.63
N THR A 215 0.40 20.53 8.07
CA THR A 215 1.62 19.72 7.93
C THR A 215 1.97 19.59 6.46
N SER A 216 3.21 19.88 6.13
CA SER A 216 3.77 19.66 4.79
C SER A 216 5.01 18.82 4.92
N SER A 217 4.96 17.56 4.47
CA SER A 217 6.02 16.58 4.72
C SER A 217 6.41 15.78 3.48
N ILE A 218 7.63 15.23 3.51
CA ILE A 218 8.16 14.28 2.55
C ILE A 218 8.52 13.00 3.31
N GLU A 219 7.79 11.95 2.99
CA GLU A 219 8.01 10.61 3.52
C GLU A 219 8.75 9.74 2.49
N ASN A 220 9.72 8.96 2.95
CA ASN A 220 10.42 7.97 2.15
C ASN A 220 10.34 6.62 2.87
N ASP A 221 9.78 5.63 2.18
CA ASP A 221 9.62 4.27 2.65
C ASP A 221 10.53 3.34 1.88
N PHE A 222 11.30 2.54 2.60
CA PHE A 222 12.12 1.46 2.06
C PHE A 222 11.60 0.13 2.61
N PHE A 223 11.27 -0.78 1.72
CA PHE A 223 10.78 -2.10 2.07
C PHE A 223 11.61 -3.17 1.38
N PHE A 224 12.31 -3.94 2.19
CA PHE A 224 13.08 -5.10 1.75
C PHE A 224 12.29 -6.38 2.07
N ASP A 225 12.14 -7.24 1.06
CA ASP A 225 11.31 -8.44 1.12
C ASP A 225 12.09 -9.65 0.58
N GLU A 226 12.39 -10.58 1.47
CA GLU A 226 13.00 -11.88 1.19
C GLU A 226 12.14 -13.01 1.77
N LEU A 227 10.82 -12.88 1.64
CA LEU A 227 9.85 -13.88 2.08
C LEU A 227 9.57 -14.87 0.94
N ASP A 228 9.31 -16.11 1.28
CA ASP A 228 8.90 -17.18 0.36
C ASP A 228 7.50 -16.93 -0.22
N SER A 229 6.61 -16.25 0.53
CA SER A 229 5.26 -15.87 0.12
C SER A 229 4.91 -14.48 0.63
N LYS A 230 4.23 -13.68 -0.22
CA LYS A 230 3.74 -12.35 0.18
C LYS A 230 2.46 -12.38 1.00
N PHE A 231 1.65 -13.43 0.87
CA PHE A 231 0.36 -13.55 1.54
C PHE A 231 0.44 -14.41 2.80
N GLU A 232 1.13 -15.53 2.71
CA GLU A 232 1.30 -16.49 3.81
C GLU A 232 2.77 -16.86 3.93
N PRO A 233 3.60 -15.98 4.52
CA PRO A 233 5.02 -16.25 4.66
C PRO A 233 5.26 -17.41 5.64
N THR A 234 6.08 -18.35 5.23
CA THR A 234 6.49 -19.50 6.04
C THR A 234 7.98 -19.52 6.34
N ASP A 235 8.78 -18.81 5.53
CA ASP A 235 10.24 -18.67 5.68
C ASP A 235 10.73 -17.33 5.13
N GLY A 236 11.80 -16.82 5.70
CA GLY A 236 12.46 -15.60 5.26
C GLY A 236 12.24 -14.40 6.20
N TYR A 237 12.54 -13.21 5.70
CA TYR A 237 12.44 -12.00 6.50
C TYR A 237 12.05 -10.78 5.66
N SER A 238 11.49 -9.79 6.33
CA SER A 238 11.23 -8.47 5.77
C SER A 238 11.75 -7.37 6.68
N LEU A 239 12.22 -6.29 6.07
CA LEU A 239 12.67 -5.08 6.77
C LEU A 239 11.92 -3.88 6.19
N SER A 240 11.50 -2.98 7.06
CA SER A 240 10.91 -1.69 6.68
C SER A 240 11.65 -0.55 7.37
N TYR A 241 11.86 0.53 6.64
CA TYR A 241 12.35 1.79 7.18
C TYR A 241 11.57 2.92 6.54
N SER A 242 10.98 3.77 7.39
CA SER A 242 10.27 4.97 6.98
C SER A 242 10.90 6.19 7.63
N VAL A 243 11.09 7.24 6.85
CA VAL A 243 11.51 8.56 7.33
C VAL A 243 10.56 9.61 6.78
N ASP A 244 9.92 10.38 7.67
CA ASP A 244 9.02 11.48 7.34
C ASP A 244 9.59 12.80 7.89
N LEU A 245 9.87 13.72 7.00
CA LEU A 245 10.38 15.05 7.29
C LEU A 245 9.31 16.09 7.00
N ALA A 246 8.78 16.72 8.04
CA ALA A 246 7.86 17.84 7.95
C ALA A 246 8.60 19.18 8.13
N GLY A 247 8.10 20.22 7.45
CA GLY A 247 8.69 21.56 7.52
C GLY A 247 8.85 22.27 6.17
N PHE A 248 8.25 21.72 5.10
CA PHE A 248 8.26 22.33 3.75
C PHE A 248 7.13 23.37 3.55
N GLY A 249 6.79 24.11 4.59
CA GLY A 249 5.63 24.96 4.73
C GLY A 249 4.62 24.36 5.70
N GLY A 250 3.73 25.19 6.24
CA GLY A 250 2.83 24.79 7.30
C GLY A 250 3.39 25.10 8.70
N SER A 251 2.62 24.72 9.73
CA SER A 251 2.94 25.01 11.13
C SER A 251 3.80 23.93 11.79
N GLU A 252 3.70 22.68 11.31
CA GLU A 252 4.35 21.54 11.94
C GLU A 252 5.73 21.26 11.34
N LYS A 253 6.72 20.99 12.21
CA LYS A 253 8.10 20.68 11.82
C LYS A 253 8.63 19.55 12.67
N PHE A 254 8.85 18.42 12.07
CA PHE A 254 9.39 17.24 12.76
C PHE A 254 10.16 16.31 11.83
N LEU A 255 10.95 15.45 12.44
CA LEU A 255 11.55 14.27 11.80
C LEU A 255 11.04 13.02 12.50
N ARG A 256 10.31 12.19 11.77
CA ARG A 256 9.82 10.90 12.23
C ARG A 256 10.61 9.80 11.54
N ASN A 257 11.07 8.82 12.32
CA ASN A 257 11.71 7.62 11.82
C ASN A 257 10.99 6.40 12.40
N GLU A 258 10.69 5.42 11.55
CA GLU A 258 10.14 4.14 11.97
C GLU A 258 10.94 3.01 11.31
N VAL A 259 11.27 1.98 12.08
CA VAL A 259 11.93 0.77 11.58
C VAL A 259 11.14 -0.44 12.01
N GLY A 260 11.01 -1.42 11.11
CA GLY A 260 10.34 -2.68 11.37
C GLY A 260 11.13 -3.85 10.80
N ALA A 261 11.03 -5.00 11.47
CA ALA A 261 11.60 -6.26 11.01
C ALA A 261 10.67 -7.41 11.37
N ASN A 262 10.50 -8.35 10.44
CA ASN A 262 9.80 -9.60 10.68
C ASN A 262 10.65 -10.76 10.16
N TYR A 263 10.66 -11.86 10.89
CA TYR A 263 11.35 -13.10 10.53
C TYR A 263 10.40 -14.27 10.70
N PHE A 264 10.37 -15.14 9.71
CA PHE A 264 9.55 -16.35 9.68
C PHE A 264 10.44 -17.58 9.52
N VAL A 265 10.10 -18.65 10.22
CA VAL A 265 10.85 -19.90 10.19
C VAL A 265 9.93 -21.10 10.38
N PRO A 266 10.03 -22.15 9.55
CA PRO A 266 9.30 -23.39 9.78
C PRO A 266 9.85 -24.12 11.01
N LEU A 267 8.95 -24.52 11.94
CA LEU A 267 9.25 -25.25 13.17
C LEU A 267 8.71 -26.66 13.06
N PHE A 268 9.41 -27.65 13.60
CA PHE A 268 8.96 -29.05 13.74
C PHE A 268 8.35 -29.65 12.45
N GLY A 269 9.00 -29.41 11.30
CA GLY A 269 8.43 -29.68 9.98
C GLY A 269 7.61 -28.48 9.48
N SER A 270 7.05 -28.54 8.28
CA SER A 270 6.38 -27.40 7.63
C SER A 270 4.99 -27.03 8.19
N SER A 271 4.51 -27.75 9.24
CA SER A 271 3.16 -27.52 9.79
C SER A 271 3.07 -26.41 10.85
N PHE A 272 4.20 -26.06 11.47
CA PHE A 272 4.28 -24.99 12.46
C PHE A 272 5.17 -23.91 11.93
N ILE A 273 4.69 -22.67 11.95
CA ILE A 273 5.44 -21.50 11.51
C ILE A 273 5.69 -20.61 12.73
N GLY A 274 6.95 -20.44 13.07
CA GLY A 274 7.37 -19.43 14.07
C GLY A 274 7.55 -18.09 13.38
N SER A 275 7.08 -17.01 14.01
CA SER A 275 7.39 -15.66 13.58
C SER A 275 7.82 -14.80 14.75
N VAL A 276 8.79 -13.92 14.49
CA VAL A 276 9.26 -12.89 15.41
C VAL A 276 9.26 -11.58 14.69
N GLY A 277 8.63 -10.57 15.29
CA GLY A 277 8.57 -9.22 14.75
C GLY A 277 9.00 -8.17 15.77
N GLY A 278 9.53 -7.06 15.28
CA GLY A 278 9.88 -5.91 16.08
C GLY A 278 9.68 -4.62 15.31
N GLU A 279 9.24 -3.57 16.00
CA GLU A 279 9.11 -2.22 15.47
C GLU A 279 9.60 -1.22 16.50
N ALA A 280 10.19 -0.12 16.02
CA ALA A 280 10.54 1.04 16.81
C ALA A 280 10.32 2.31 16.02
N GLY A 281 9.92 3.38 16.71
CA GLY A 281 9.72 4.70 16.13
C GLY A 281 10.28 5.79 17.02
N HIS A 282 10.73 6.86 16.38
CA HIS A 282 11.23 8.07 17.01
C HIS A 282 10.74 9.30 16.26
N LEU A 283 10.17 10.24 16.99
CA LEU A 283 9.66 11.51 16.52
C LEU A 283 10.43 12.62 17.22
N ALA A 284 11.13 13.45 16.46
CA ALA A 284 11.88 14.59 16.96
C ALA A 284 11.27 15.89 16.41
N PRO A 285 10.86 16.85 17.25
CA PRO A 285 10.53 18.20 16.79
C PRO A 285 11.79 18.87 16.22
N LEU A 286 11.63 19.71 15.20
CA LEU A 286 12.70 20.46 14.55
C LEU A 286 12.71 21.95 14.93
N ASP A 287 11.79 22.35 15.80
CA ASP A 287 11.73 23.68 16.42
C ASP A 287 11.52 23.55 17.93
N ASP A 288 11.33 24.68 18.59
CA ASP A 288 11.15 24.76 20.04
C ASP A 288 9.71 24.38 20.48
N ASP A 289 8.81 24.15 19.52
CA ASP A 289 7.43 23.76 19.82
C ASP A 289 7.33 22.24 20.07
N GLU A 290 6.48 21.85 21.00
CA GLU A 290 6.17 20.43 21.20
C GLU A 290 5.38 19.87 20.01
N THR A 291 5.76 18.68 19.54
CA THR A 291 5.04 17.99 18.48
C THR A 291 3.58 17.75 18.88
N ARG A 292 2.65 18.05 17.99
CA ARG A 292 1.21 17.88 18.18
C ARG A 292 0.84 16.46 18.57
N ILE A 293 -0.22 16.34 19.35
CA ILE A 293 -0.74 15.03 19.80
C ILE A 293 -1.14 14.15 18.63
N SER A 294 -1.66 14.71 17.54
CA SER A 294 -2.02 14.02 16.30
C SER A 294 -0.83 13.36 15.60
N GLU A 295 0.39 13.86 15.81
CA GLU A 295 1.63 13.33 15.23
C GLU A 295 2.35 12.33 16.13
N ARG A 296 1.96 12.21 17.41
CA ARG A 296 2.60 11.32 18.37
C ARG A 296 2.19 9.85 18.15
N PHE A 297 2.98 8.95 18.68
CA PHE A 297 2.71 7.51 18.62
C PHE A 297 1.73 7.08 19.72
N PHE A 298 0.73 6.31 19.29
CA PHE A 298 -0.24 5.66 20.18
C PHE A 298 -0.16 4.16 20.00
N LEU A 299 0.04 3.42 21.07
CA LEU A 299 0.05 1.95 21.07
C LEU A 299 -1.26 1.40 21.60
N GLY A 300 -1.67 0.25 21.04
CA GLY A 300 -2.92 -0.44 21.33
C GLY A 300 -3.69 -0.77 20.06
N GLY A 301 -4.88 -1.36 20.19
CA GLY A 301 -5.69 -1.79 19.07
C GLY A 301 -4.98 -2.81 18.17
N SER A 302 -4.93 -2.53 16.87
CA SER A 302 -4.26 -3.43 15.90
C SER A 302 -2.74 -3.50 16.05
N ARG A 303 -2.11 -2.43 16.58
CA ARG A 303 -0.66 -2.41 16.81
C ARG A 303 -0.25 -3.23 18.05
N LEU A 304 -1.11 -3.32 19.06
CA LEU A 304 -0.85 -4.12 20.25
C LEU A 304 -2.16 -4.76 20.72
N ARG A 305 -2.37 -5.99 20.33
CA ARG A 305 -3.59 -6.76 20.63
C ARG A 305 -3.81 -6.90 22.13
N GLY A 306 -5.06 -6.79 22.57
CA GLY A 306 -5.44 -6.88 23.99
C GLY A 306 -5.43 -5.55 24.73
N PHE A 307 -5.02 -4.47 24.09
CA PHE A 307 -5.06 -3.12 24.63
C PHE A 307 -5.92 -2.20 23.76
N GLU A 308 -6.61 -1.26 24.34
CA GLU A 308 -7.31 -0.20 23.60
C GLU A 308 -6.32 0.69 22.84
N VAL A 309 -6.79 1.39 21.83
CA VAL A 309 -5.97 2.40 21.12
C VAL A 309 -5.59 3.50 22.11
N GLY A 310 -4.28 3.78 22.24
CA GLY A 310 -3.76 4.68 23.28
C GLY A 310 -3.77 4.07 24.69
N GLY A 311 -4.14 2.79 24.84
CA GLY A 311 -4.17 2.10 26.15
C GLY A 311 -2.78 1.83 26.75
N VAL A 312 -1.72 1.98 25.96
CA VAL A 312 -0.34 1.85 26.41
C VAL A 312 0.45 3.09 26.00
N GLY A 313 1.09 3.72 26.96
CA GLY A 313 1.92 4.90 26.72
C GLY A 313 1.65 6.04 27.71
N PRO A 314 2.20 7.24 27.44
CA PRO A 314 2.02 8.39 28.29
C PRO A 314 0.54 8.83 28.38
N ARG A 315 0.10 9.15 29.60
CA ARG A 315 -1.23 9.65 29.91
C ARG A 315 -1.13 10.87 30.81
N ASP A 316 -2.12 11.73 30.75
CA ASP A 316 -2.29 12.79 31.72
C ASP A 316 -2.58 12.20 33.11
N LEU A 317 -1.93 12.74 34.14
CA LEU A 317 -2.00 12.17 35.49
C LEU A 317 -3.33 12.51 36.23
N VAL A 318 -4.09 13.49 35.72
CA VAL A 318 -5.31 13.99 36.35
C VAL A 318 -6.55 13.48 35.64
N THR A 319 -6.54 13.55 34.31
CA THR A 319 -7.72 13.22 33.47
C THR A 319 -7.63 11.81 32.90
N ASP A 320 -6.46 11.17 32.95
CA ASP A 320 -6.15 9.89 32.32
C ASP A 320 -6.26 9.88 30.80
N ASP A 321 -6.31 11.06 30.15
CA ASP A 321 -6.28 11.17 28.70
C ASP A 321 -4.97 10.63 28.12
N PRO A 322 -4.98 9.79 27.07
CA PRO A 322 -3.77 9.37 26.39
C PRO A 322 -3.18 10.55 25.59
N ILE A 323 -1.94 10.91 25.89
CA ILE A 323 -1.25 12.05 25.27
C ILE A 323 -0.20 11.64 24.22
N GLY A 324 -0.07 10.33 23.98
CA GLY A 324 0.89 9.77 23.01
C GLY A 324 2.36 9.95 23.41
N GLY A 325 3.23 9.22 22.72
CA GLY A 325 4.67 9.26 22.95
C GLY A 325 5.43 9.74 21.71
N THR A 326 6.65 10.24 21.92
CA THR A 326 7.59 10.59 20.84
C THR A 326 8.51 9.42 20.48
N GLN A 327 8.49 8.35 21.26
CA GLN A 327 9.23 7.13 21.00
C GLN A 327 8.38 5.91 21.34
N TYR A 328 8.54 4.86 20.58
CA TYR A 328 7.98 3.56 20.90
C TYR A 328 8.88 2.42 20.44
N TYR A 329 8.71 1.29 21.06
CA TYR A 329 9.19 -0.01 20.58
C TYR A 329 8.17 -1.09 20.93
N ARG A 330 8.03 -2.06 20.06
CA ARG A 330 7.22 -3.25 20.30
C ARG A 330 7.90 -4.48 19.74
N GLY A 331 7.61 -5.63 20.34
CA GLY A 331 8.03 -6.93 19.84
C GLY A 331 6.87 -7.92 19.86
N SER A 332 6.88 -8.88 18.96
CA SER A 332 5.93 -9.97 18.92
C SER A 332 6.65 -11.28 18.63
N ALA A 333 6.11 -12.37 19.18
CA ALA A 333 6.51 -13.72 18.84
C ALA A 333 5.22 -14.55 18.72
N GLU A 334 5.05 -15.24 17.60
CA GLU A 334 3.83 -15.99 17.31
C GLU A 334 4.19 -17.38 16.78
N ILE A 335 3.33 -18.35 17.02
CA ILE A 335 3.40 -19.68 16.41
C ILE A 335 2.07 -19.93 15.70
N GLY A 336 2.14 -20.02 14.38
CA GLY A 336 1.03 -20.39 13.53
C GLY A 336 1.00 -21.90 13.29
N PHE A 337 -0.20 -22.52 13.32
CA PHE A 337 -0.40 -23.92 12.97
C PHE A 337 -1.79 -24.15 12.38
N PRO A 338 -1.93 -25.09 11.43
CA PRO A 338 -3.23 -25.38 10.82
C PRO A 338 -4.12 -26.12 11.83
N LEU A 339 -5.35 -25.66 12.00
CA LEU A 339 -6.33 -26.29 12.89
C LEU A 339 -6.96 -27.55 12.29
N GLY A 340 -6.65 -27.88 11.02
CA GLY A 340 -7.22 -29.07 10.34
C GLY A 340 -8.73 -28.99 10.12
N LEU A 341 -9.32 -27.80 10.20
CA LEU A 341 -10.74 -27.61 9.88
C LEU A 341 -10.88 -27.54 8.35
N PRO A 342 -11.89 -28.20 7.76
CA PRO A 342 -12.12 -28.20 6.33
C PRO A 342 -12.57 -26.85 5.81
#